data_99ca7431e4c6b4782b858cd12676673b
#
_entry.id   99ca7431e4c6b4782b858cd12676673b
#
_cell.length_a   1.000
_cell.length_b   1.000
_cell.length_c   1.000
_cell.angle_alpha   90.00
_cell.angle_beta   90.00
_cell.angle_gamma   90.00
#
_symmetry.space_group_name_H-M   'P 1'
#
loop_
_entity.id
_entity.type
_entity.pdbx_description
1 polymer ?
#
loop_
_entity_poly.entity_id
_entity_poly.type
_entity_poly.pdbx_seq_one_letter_code
_entity_poly.pdbx_strand_id
1 'polypeptide(L)'
;MLTFRTALAAVMVASLGLSFVLGSQKQLQLWQKIVFTVVFVLWMFATVGVELVEETSQLWADRSANQETGYAWRSETNSFAQYASATLFAPLILTIPFSTMVDIFQQENQMMMNGANFIKNILSGLTIFALFMLVKRRNWREHVLPLSLMAGYLVVLVFSNFAHSERFHFPVLALELLFAAYGVTQVTERHKRIYMIWMAIICVANILWAWIKLAGRGLA
;
A
#
# COMPACT_ATOMS: atom_id res chain seq x y z
N MET A 1 -17.08 -5.90 2.02
CA MET A 1 -16.71 -4.66 1.29
C MET A 1 -16.83 -3.38 2.11
N LEU A 2 -17.75 -3.27 3.06
CA LEU A 2 -17.93 -2.11 3.95
C LEU A 2 -16.69 -1.83 4.83
N THR A 3 -16.05 -2.85 5.37
CA THR A 3 -14.86 -2.77 6.24
C THR A 3 -13.66 -2.04 5.70
N PHE A 4 -13.41 -2.17 4.41
CA PHE A 4 -12.26 -1.51 3.79
C PHE A 4 -12.51 0.00 3.67
N ARG A 5 -13.78 0.40 3.58
CA ARG A 5 -14.17 1.80 3.53
C ARG A 5 -13.98 2.49 4.89
N THR A 6 -14.33 1.81 5.99
CA THR A 6 -14.13 2.35 7.35
C THR A 6 -12.66 2.49 7.71
N ALA A 7 -11.83 1.48 7.40
CA ALA A 7 -10.38 1.56 7.60
C ALA A 7 -9.73 2.68 6.75
N LEU A 8 -10.17 2.85 5.50
CA LEU A 8 -9.70 3.94 4.65
C LEU A 8 -10.10 5.30 5.19
N ALA A 9 -11.34 5.46 5.66
CA ALA A 9 -11.80 6.69 6.29
C ALA A 9 -10.98 7.03 7.54
N ALA A 10 -10.69 6.05 8.41
CA ALA A 10 -9.84 6.23 9.57
C ALA A 10 -8.42 6.66 9.20
N VAL A 11 -7.83 6.04 8.17
CA VAL A 11 -6.51 6.44 7.64
C VAL A 11 -6.54 7.87 7.10
N MET A 12 -7.59 8.26 6.36
CA MET A 12 -7.73 9.63 5.84
C MET A 12 -7.80 10.66 6.97
N VAL A 13 -8.60 10.37 7.99
CA VAL A 13 -8.76 11.25 9.16
C VAL A 13 -7.45 11.35 9.94
N ALA A 14 -6.80 10.22 10.23
CA ALA A 14 -5.50 10.20 10.90
C ALA A 14 -4.43 10.97 10.10
N SER A 15 -4.44 10.82 8.78
CA SER A 15 -3.50 11.51 7.89
C SER A 15 -3.73 13.03 7.84
N LEU A 16 -4.99 13.46 7.86
CA LEU A 16 -5.34 14.87 7.98
C LEU A 16 -4.86 15.45 9.32
N GLY A 17 -5.11 14.74 10.43
CA GLY A 17 -4.62 15.15 11.75
C GLY A 17 -3.08 15.24 11.80
N LEU A 18 -2.37 14.23 11.30
CA LEU A 18 -0.92 14.24 11.21
C LEU A 18 -0.40 15.37 10.33
N SER A 19 -1.05 15.62 9.18
CA SER A 19 -0.68 16.72 8.29
C SER A 19 -0.86 18.08 8.95
N PHE A 20 -1.90 18.22 9.77
CA PHE A 20 -2.14 19.46 10.49
C PHE A 20 -1.07 19.70 11.58
N VAL A 21 -0.68 18.65 12.34
CA VAL A 21 0.33 18.77 13.40
C VAL A 21 1.74 18.94 12.85
N LEU A 22 2.14 18.06 11.92
CA LEU A 22 3.52 17.94 11.45
C LEU A 22 3.80 18.78 10.21
N GLY A 23 2.76 19.24 9.51
CA GLY A 23 2.88 20.02 8.29
C GLY A 23 3.56 21.37 8.52
N SER A 24 4.13 21.94 7.46
CA SER A 24 4.94 23.16 7.49
C SER A 24 4.12 24.46 7.62
N GLN A 25 2.87 24.39 8.05
CA GLN A 25 2.02 25.57 8.21
C GLN A 25 2.61 26.56 9.21
N LYS A 26 3.15 27.65 8.69
CA LYS A 26 3.87 28.68 9.47
C LYS A 26 2.96 29.57 10.34
N GLN A 27 1.65 29.57 10.07
CA GLN A 27 0.71 30.52 10.69
C GLN A 27 0.20 30.10 12.08
N LEU A 28 0.32 28.81 12.45
CA LEU A 28 -0.21 28.30 13.71
C LEU A 28 0.92 27.90 14.66
N GLN A 29 0.79 28.29 15.93
CA GLN A 29 1.71 27.86 16.96
C GLN A 29 1.51 26.35 17.26
N LEU A 30 2.56 25.67 17.70
CA LEU A 30 2.54 24.22 17.93
C LEU A 30 1.41 23.80 18.88
N TRP A 31 1.20 24.56 19.97
CA TRP A 31 0.16 24.26 20.93
C TRP A 31 -1.26 24.33 20.33
N GLN A 32 -1.51 25.31 19.43
CA GLN A 32 -2.80 25.43 18.72
C GLN A 32 -3.05 24.23 17.82
N LYS A 33 -2.01 23.75 17.14
CA LYS A 33 -2.08 22.53 16.32
C LYS A 33 -2.42 21.31 17.17
N ILE A 34 -1.78 21.17 18.35
CA ILE A 34 -2.02 20.06 19.27
C ILE A 34 -3.45 20.12 19.80
N VAL A 35 -3.90 21.27 20.30
CA VAL A 35 -5.27 21.45 20.81
C VAL A 35 -6.31 21.13 19.74
N PHE A 36 -6.15 21.66 18.54
CA PHE A 36 -7.09 21.40 17.45
C PHE A 36 -7.12 19.91 17.09
N THR A 37 -5.97 19.25 17.06
CA THR A 37 -5.90 17.81 16.76
C THR A 37 -6.54 16.99 17.86
N VAL A 38 -6.30 17.31 19.14
CA VAL A 38 -6.94 16.62 20.26
C VAL A 38 -8.46 16.79 20.21
N VAL A 39 -8.95 18.01 20.01
CA VAL A 39 -10.39 18.30 19.87
C VAL A 39 -10.97 17.54 18.67
N PHE A 40 -10.29 17.51 17.53
CA PHE A 40 -10.73 16.79 16.36
C PHE A 40 -10.78 15.28 16.58
N VAL A 41 -9.76 14.71 17.20
CA VAL A 41 -9.73 13.27 17.55
C VAL A 41 -10.83 12.93 18.55
N LEU A 42 -11.02 13.74 19.59
CA LEU A 42 -12.10 13.54 20.57
C LEU A 42 -13.47 13.65 19.91
N TRP A 43 -13.67 14.61 19.03
CA TRP A 43 -14.92 14.76 18.26
C TRP A 43 -15.17 13.54 17.37
N MET A 44 -14.15 13.07 16.66
CA MET A 44 -14.24 11.86 15.84
C MET A 44 -14.57 10.62 16.67
N PHE A 45 -13.91 10.46 17.83
CA PHE A 45 -14.24 9.35 18.75
C PHE A 45 -15.67 9.45 19.29
N ALA A 46 -16.14 10.65 19.60
CA ALA A 46 -17.51 10.85 20.12
C ALA A 46 -18.59 10.61 19.05
N THR A 47 -18.30 10.89 17.77
CA THR A 47 -19.31 10.79 16.70
C THR A 47 -19.30 9.46 15.95
N VAL A 48 -18.13 8.89 15.73
CA VAL A 48 -17.96 7.70 14.87
C VAL A 48 -17.18 6.59 15.58
N GLY A 49 -16.45 6.92 16.65
CA GLY A 49 -15.46 6.02 17.23
C GLY A 49 -16.05 4.76 17.85
N VAL A 50 -17.21 4.85 18.49
CA VAL A 50 -17.85 3.70 19.15
C VAL A 50 -18.34 2.71 18.10
N GLU A 51 -19.05 3.17 17.08
CA GLU A 51 -19.50 2.34 15.95
C GLU A 51 -18.32 1.74 15.18
N LEU A 52 -17.26 2.53 14.99
CA LEU A 52 -16.06 2.09 14.26
C LEU A 52 -15.28 1.00 15.02
N VAL A 53 -15.20 1.11 16.35
CA VAL A 53 -14.54 0.09 17.19
C VAL A 53 -15.37 -1.18 17.24
N GLU A 54 -16.69 -1.06 17.37
CA GLU A 54 -17.59 -2.21 17.43
C GLU A 54 -17.65 -2.94 16.08
N GLU A 55 -17.81 -2.21 14.99
CA GLU A 55 -17.79 -2.74 13.62
C GLU A 55 -16.43 -3.34 13.27
N THR A 56 -15.30 -2.69 13.63
CA THR A 56 -13.97 -3.24 13.37
C THR A 56 -13.69 -4.48 14.21
N SER A 57 -14.17 -4.58 15.46
CA SER A 57 -13.97 -5.76 16.30
C SER A 57 -14.76 -6.97 15.80
N GLN A 58 -16.02 -6.78 15.41
CA GLN A 58 -16.85 -7.83 14.82
C GLN A 58 -16.26 -8.33 13.49
N LEU A 59 -15.84 -7.41 12.66
CA LEU A 59 -15.25 -7.72 11.36
C LEU A 59 -13.87 -8.36 11.46
N TRP A 60 -13.11 -8.08 12.53
CA TRP A 60 -11.86 -8.78 12.82
C TRP A 60 -12.13 -10.22 13.25
N ALA A 61 -13.14 -10.45 14.09
CA ALA A 61 -13.56 -11.79 14.49
C ALA A 61 -14.09 -12.62 13.32
N ASP A 62 -14.98 -12.06 12.49
CA ASP A 62 -15.52 -12.73 11.30
C ASP A 62 -14.44 -13.02 10.24
N ARG A 63 -13.44 -12.13 10.13
CA ARG A 63 -12.33 -12.33 9.18
C ARG A 63 -11.34 -13.37 9.65
N SER A 64 -11.01 -13.43 10.94
CA SER A 64 -10.14 -14.48 11.45
C SER A 64 -10.76 -15.86 11.18
N ALA A 65 -12.06 -16.03 11.41
CA ALA A 65 -12.77 -17.26 11.12
C ALA A 65 -12.83 -17.58 9.61
N ASN A 66 -13.09 -16.60 8.75
CA ASN A 66 -13.13 -16.79 7.29
C ASN A 66 -11.73 -16.94 6.67
N GLN A 67 -10.70 -16.36 7.30
CA GLN A 67 -9.32 -16.55 6.87
C GLN A 67 -8.79 -17.89 7.30
N GLU A 68 -9.08 -18.35 8.51
CA GLU A 68 -8.72 -19.70 8.95
C GLU A 68 -9.31 -20.76 8.04
N THR A 69 -10.59 -20.62 7.62
CA THR A 69 -11.21 -21.54 6.65
C THR A 69 -10.60 -21.41 5.24
N GLY A 70 -10.31 -20.20 4.78
CA GLY A 70 -9.69 -19.96 3.48
C GLY A 70 -8.20 -20.34 3.44
N TYR A 71 -7.49 -20.21 4.57
CA TYR A 71 -6.10 -20.64 4.71
C TYR A 71 -5.98 -22.13 5.02
N ALA A 72 -6.89 -22.73 5.76
CA ALA A 72 -6.94 -24.16 5.94
C ALA A 72 -7.05 -24.89 4.58
N TRP A 73 -7.86 -24.35 3.67
CA TRP A 73 -7.97 -24.87 2.30
C TRP A 73 -6.70 -24.73 1.46
N ARG A 74 -5.86 -23.71 1.74
CA ARG A 74 -4.57 -23.47 1.07
C ARG A 74 -3.39 -24.05 1.84
N SER A 75 -3.48 -24.18 3.15
CA SER A 75 -2.39 -24.63 4.03
C SER A 75 -2.17 -26.13 4.04
N GLU A 76 -3.14 -26.92 3.56
CA GLU A 76 -2.86 -28.31 3.24
C GLU A 76 -1.73 -28.44 2.21
N THR A 77 -1.41 -27.36 1.48
CA THR A 77 -0.41 -27.37 0.41
C THR A 77 0.84 -26.51 0.68
N ASN A 78 0.83 -25.48 1.57
CA ASN A 78 2.03 -24.65 1.70
C ASN A 78 2.06 -23.71 2.94
N SER A 79 2.71 -24.15 4.01
CA SER A 79 2.96 -23.34 5.23
C SER A 79 3.76 -22.05 4.97
N PHE A 80 4.58 -21.99 3.92
CA PHE A 80 5.33 -20.81 3.53
C PHE A 80 4.41 -19.66 3.06
N ALA A 81 3.34 -19.97 2.34
CA ALA A 81 2.39 -18.95 1.87
C ALA A 81 1.65 -18.26 3.03
N GLN A 82 1.47 -18.93 4.15
CA GLN A 82 0.79 -18.40 5.34
C GLN A 82 1.63 -17.33 6.03
N TYR A 83 2.95 -17.54 6.16
CA TYR A 83 3.85 -16.58 6.81
C TYR A 83 4.36 -15.49 5.86
N ALA A 84 4.48 -15.79 4.58
CA ALA A 84 4.98 -14.86 3.59
C ALA A 84 4.04 -13.67 3.36
N SER A 85 2.73 -13.85 3.50
CA SER A 85 1.74 -12.81 3.17
C SER A 85 1.79 -11.58 4.08
N ALA A 86 2.16 -11.73 5.36
CA ALA A 86 2.16 -10.63 6.32
C ALA A 86 3.57 -10.08 6.59
N THR A 87 4.56 -10.93 6.77
CA THR A 87 5.88 -10.52 7.25
C THR A 87 6.90 -10.28 6.16
N LEU A 88 6.98 -11.18 5.16
CA LEU A 88 7.95 -11.06 4.07
C LEU A 88 7.54 -10.01 3.02
N PHE A 89 6.23 -9.85 2.80
CA PHE A 89 5.74 -8.86 1.82
C PHE A 89 5.69 -7.44 2.37
N ALA A 90 5.67 -7.24 3.70
CA ALA A 90 5.61 -5.91 4.29
C ALA A 90 6.68 -4.93 3.76
N PRO A 91 7.98 -5.28 3.72
CA PRO A 91 9.00 -4.37 3.19
C PRO A 91 8.97 -4.19 1.67
N LEU A 92 8.32 -5.11 0.95
CA LEU A 92 8.25 -5.11 -0.51
C LEU A 92 6.88 -4.69 -1.05
N ILE A 93 5.99 -4.22 -0.19
CA ILE A 93 4.58 -3.95 -0.52
C ILE A 93 4.40 -2.94 -1.65
N LEU A 94 5.36 -2.03 -1.84
CA LEU A 94 5.35 -1.08 -2.96
C LEU A 94 5.59 -1.79 -4.31
N THR A 95 6.24 -2.94 -4.32
CA THR A 95 6.58 -3.67 -5.55
C THR A 95 5.75 -4.92 -5.77
N ILE A 96 5.10 -5.45 -4.72
CA ILE A 96 4.27 -6.64 -4.75
C ILE A 96 2.79 -6.21 -4.74
N PRO A 97 1.86 -6.94 -5.33
CA PRO A 97 2.05 -8.19 -6.09
C PRO A 97 2.61 -7.94 -7.49
N PHE A 98 3.41 -8.86 -7.98
CA PHE A 98 3.83 -8.85 -9.37
C PHE A 98 2.66 -9.19 -10.30
N SER A 99 2.55 -8.47 -11.41
CA SER A 99 1.52 -8.73 -12.40
C SER A 99 1.70 -10.10 -13.07
N THR A 100 0.58 -10.77 -13.35
CA THR A 100 0.60 -11.99 -14.16
C THR A 100 0.49 -11.58 -15.61
N MET A 101 1.54 -11.84 -16.41
CA MET A 101 1.59 -11.49 -17.83
C MET A 101 0.92 -12.54 -18.73
N VAL A 102 0.36 -13.60 -18.16
CA VAL A 102 -0.24 -14.70 -18.90
C VAL A 102 -1.75 -14.60 -18.77
N ASP A 103 -2.42 -14.57 -19.93
CA ASP A 103 -3.86 -14.66 -20.01
C ASP A 103 -4.29 -16.10 -19.66
N ILE A 104 -5.08 -16.22 -18.59
CA ILE A 104 -5.63 -17.49 -18.17
C ILE A 104 -7.12 -17.42 -18.41
N PHE A 105 -7.61 -18.28 -19.28
CA PHE A 105 -8.95 -18.47 -19.81
C PHE A 105 -10.12 -18.40 -18.81
N GLN A 106 -10.18 -17.55 -17.87
CA GLN A 106 -11.31 -17.32 -16.95
C GLN A 106 -11.24 -15.97 -16.20
N GLN A 107 -10.33 -15.08 -16.57
CA GLN A 107 -10.07 -13.88 -15.77
C GLN A 107 -10.03 -12.60 -16.62
N GLU A 108 -11.04 -12.39 -17.46
CA GLU A 108 -11.17 -11.20 -18.33
C GLU A 108 -10.97 -9.86 -17.61
N ASN A 109 -11.40 -9.77 -16.34
CA ASN A 109 -11.23 -8.56 -15.53
C ASN A 109 -9.82 -8.39 -14.91
N GLN A 110 -8.95 -9.37 -15.01
CA GLN A 110 -7.60 -9.29 -14.42
C GLN A 110 -6.59 -8.55 -15.30
N MET A 111 -6.83 -8.44 -16.60
CA MET A 111 -5.92 -7.70 -17.49
C MET A 111 -5.74 -6.24 -17.08
N MET A 112 -6.83 -5.55 -16.74
CA MET A 112 -6.75 -4.15 -16.31
C MET A 112 -6.01 -4.00 -14.97
N MET A 113 -6.26 -4.91 -14.01
CA MET A 113 -5.57 -4.91 -12.72
C MET A 113 -4.10 -5.30 -12.84
N ASN A 114 -3.78 -6.25 -13.71
CA ASN A 114 -2.41 -6.65 -13.99
C ASN A 114 -1.62 -5.51 -14.63
N GLY A 115 -2.22 -4.75 -15.54
CA GLY A 115 -1.61 -3.57 -16.13
C GLY A 115 -1.29 -2.50 -15.08
N ALA A 116 -2.21 -2.22 -14.17
CA ALA A 116 -1.99 -1.27 -13.07
C ALA A 116 -0.85 -1.70 -12.14
N ASN A 117 -0.77 -2.99 -11.80
CA ASN A 117 0.31 -3.52 -10.97
C ASN A 117 1.66 -3.52 -11.71
N PHE A 118 1.67 -3.77 -13.01
CA PHE A 118 2.88 -3.65 -13.81
C PHE A 118 3.43 -2.21 -13.81
N ILE A 119 2.56 -1.22 -14.04
CA ILE A 119 2.91 0.20 -13.95
C ILE A 119 3.41 0.54 -12.55
N LYS A 120 2.71 0.10 -11.49
CA LYS A 120 3.11 0.27 -10.10
C LYS A 120 4.53 -0.26 -9.87
N ASN A 121 4.81 -1.48 -10.28
CA ASN A 121 6.11 -2.11 -10.09
C ASN A 121 7.24 -1.38 -10.82
N ILE A 122 6.99 -0.88 -12.01
CA ILE A 122 7.97 -0.06 -12.75
C ILE A 122 8.22 1.26 -12.02
N LEU A 123 7.16 1.94 -11.60
CA LEU A 123 7.24 3.26 -10.96
C LEU A 123 7.73 3.20 -9.51
N SER A 124 7.65 2.05 -8.85
CA SER A 124 8.07 1.90 -7.46
C SER A 124 9.52 2.33 -7.20
N GLY A 125 10.42 2.12 -8.14
CA GLY A 125 11.80 2.61 -8.03
C GLY A 125 11.89 4.13 -7.94
N LEU A 126 11.09 4.85 -8.71
CA LEU A 126 11.00 6.33 -8.66
C LEU A 126 10.31 6.79 -7.38
N THR A 127 9.28 6.07 -6.93
CA THR A 127 8.58 6.32 -5.68
C THR A 127 9.53 6.18 -4.49
N ILE A 128 10.25 5.07 -4.41
CA ILE A 128 11.26 4.82 -3.35
C ILE A 128 12.35 5.90 -3.38
N PHE A 129 12.81 6.25 -4.57
CA PHE A 129 13.79 7.32 -4.75
C PHE A 129 13.23 8.67 -4.28
N ALA A 130 11.99 9.00 -4.61
CA ALA A 130 11.31 10.21 -4.15
C ALA A 130 11.22 10.28 -2.63
N LEU A 131 10.78 9.19 -1.99
CA LEU A 131 10.71 9.08 -0.53
C LEU A 131 12.09 9.30 0.13
N PHE A 132 13.12 8.67 -0.42
CA PHE A 132 14.49 8.88 0.04
C PHE A 132 14.93 10.34 -0.09
N MET A 133 14.62 11.01 -1.22
CA MET A 133 14.99 12.41 -1.44
C MET A 133 14.22 13.37 -0.52
N LEU A 134 12.94 13.10 -0.24
CA LEU A 134 12.13 13.88 0.71
C LEU A 134 12.74 13.85 2.12
N VAL A 135 13.14 12.67 2.58
CA VAL A 135 13.80 12.50 3.88
C VAL A 135 15.17 13.20 3.88
N LYS A 136 16.00 12.97 2.86
CA LYS A 136 17.34 13.54 2.75
C LYS A 136 17.32 15.08 2.71
N ARG A 137 16.37 15.67 2.00
CA ARG A 137 16.23 17.14 1.87
C ARG A 137 15.45 17.77 3.03
N ARG A 138 14.92 16.99 3.94
CA ARG A 138 14.07 17.41 5.05
C ARG A 138 12.78 18.12 4.62
N ASN A 139 12.35 17.96 3.37
CA ASN A 139 11.12 18.57 2.83
C ASN A 139 9.88 17.72 3.08
N TRP A 140 10.00 16.62 3.82
CA TRP A 140 8.91 15.70 4.12
C TRP A 140 7.71 16.38 4.81
N ARG A 141 7.97 17.50 5.53
CA ARG A 141 6.91 18.25 6.23
C ARG A 141 5.89 18.91 5.29
N GLU A 142 6.29 19.24 4.08
CA GLU A 142 5.40 19.80 3.04
C GLU A 142 4.51 18.71 2.42
N HIS A 143 4.92 17.46 2.55
CA HIS A 143 4.26 16.30 1.94
C HIS A 143 3.71 15.32 2.99
N VAL A 144 3.47 15.78 4.24
CA VAL A 144 2.98 14.91 5.33
C VAL A 144 1.68 14.24 4.97
N LEU A 145 0.74 14.95 4.36
CA LEU A 145 -0.57 14.40 4.00
C LEU A 145 -0.45 13.18 3.04
N PRO A 146 0.14 13.31 1.85
CA PRO A 146 0.25 12.15 0.97
C PRO A 146 1.18 11.06 1.52
N LEU A 147 2.21 11.40 2.31
CA LEU A 147 3.08 10.43 2.96
C LEU A 147 2.33 9.60 4.01
N SER A 148 1.55 10.26 4.87
CA SER A 148 0.78 9.58 5.90
C SER A 148 -0.38 8.78 5.32
N LEU A 149 -1.04 9.25 4.26
CA LEU A 149 -2.05 8.50 3.53
C LEU A 149 -1.45 7.22 2.94
N MET A 150 -0.32 7.33 2.26
CA MET A 150 0.34 6.18 1.66
C MET A 150 0.81 5.20 2.74
N ALA A 151 1.51 5.68 3.77
CA ALA A 151 2.00 4.84 4.86
C ALA A 151 0.84 4.16 5.61
N GLY A 152 -0.20 4.91 5.98
CA GLY A 152 -1.37 4.38 6.68
C GLY A 152 -2.10 3.31 5.85
N TYR A 153 -2.26 3.56 4.55
CA TYR A 153 -2.87 2.58 3.67
C TYR A 153 -2.03 1.29 3.53
N LEU A 154 -0.71 1.42 3.37
CA LEU A 154 0.20 0.27 3.33
C LEU A 154 0.17 -0.53 4.63
N VAL A 155 0.09 0.15 5.77
CA VAL A 155 -0.09 -0.49 7.09
C VAL A 155 -1.40 -1.29 7.12
N VAL A 156 -2.51 -0.70 6.66
CA VAL A 156 -3.80 -1.42 6.58
C VAL A 156 -3.70 -2.65 5.66
N LEU A 157 -3.02 -2.56 4.53
CA LEU A 157 -2.81 -3.70 3.63
C LEU A 157 -2.03 -4.84 4.30
N VAL A 158 -0.97 -4.51 5.05
CA VAL A 158 -0.17 -5.49 5.78
C VAL A 158 -1.00 -6.20 6.84
N PHE A 159 -1.67 -5.43 7.70
CA PHE A 159 -2.43 -5.99 8.82
C PHE A 159 -3.72 -6.70 8.38
N SER A 160 -4.28 -6.33 7.24
CA SER A 160 -5.46 -7.00 6.70
C SER A 160 -5.17 -8.32 5.96
N ASN A 161 -3.90 -8.73 5.86
CA ASN A 161 -3.45 -9.87 5.05
C ASN A 161 -3.85 -9.79 3.56
N PHE A 162 -4.23 -8.62 3.07
CA PHE A 162 -4.55 -8.38 1.66
C PHE A 162 -3.37 -7.87 0.83
N ALA A 163 -2.17 -7.82 1.41
CA ALA A 163 -0.97 -7.37 0.71
C ALA A 163 -0.68 -8.15 -0.59
N HIS A 164 -1.10 -9.41 -0.67
CA HIS A 164 -0.97 -10.25 -1.85
C HIS A 164 -2.10 -10.07 -2.89
N SER A 165 -3.17 -9.33 -2.55
CA SER A 165 -4.33 -9.18 -3.43
C SER A 165 -4.22 -7.91 -4.28
N GLU A 166 -4.12 -8.12 -5.59
CA GLU A 166 -3.90 -7.07 -6.60
C GLU A 166 -4.89 -5.92 -6.54
N ARG A 167 -6.18 -6.24 -6.31
CA ARG A 167 -7.26 -5.25 -6.28
C ARG A 167 -7.15 -4.23 -5.15
N PHE A 168 -6.48 -4.59 -4.07
CA PHE A 168 -6.30 -3.69 -2.92
C PHE A 168 -5.09 -2.75 -3.06
N HIS A 169 -4.24 -2.94 -4.08
CA HIS A 169 -3.15 -2.02 -4.38
C HIS A 169 -3.57 -0.82 -5.24
N PHE A 170 -4.74 -0.88 -5.85
CA PHE A 170 -5.21 0.17 -6.75
C PHE A 170 -5.26 1.58 -6.12
N PRO A 171 -5.76 1.76 -4.87
CA PRO A 171 -5.76 3.09 -4.24
C PRO A 171 -4.36 3.66 -3.96
N VAL A 172 -3.36 2.80 -3.76
CA VAL A 172 -1.96 3.23 -3.57
C VAL A 172 -1.37 3.76 -4.86
N LEU A 173 -1.81 3.25 -6.01
CA LEU A 173 -1.28 3.62 -7.31
C LEU A 173 -1.29 5.13 -7.57
N ALA A 174 -2.37 5.82 -7.19
CA ALA A 174 -2.47 7.27 -7.34
C ALA A 174 -1.39 8.02 -6.52
N LEU A 175 -1.13 7.56 -5.30
CA LEU A 175 -0.09 8.12 -4.44
C LEU A 175 1.31 7.76 -4.94
N GLU A 176 1.51 6.55 -5.44
CA GLU A 176 2.77 6.15 -6.08
C GLU A 176 3.07 6.99 -7.32
N LEU A 177 2.06 7.24 -8.17
CA LEU A 177 2.19 8.12 -9.33
C LEU A 177 2.60 9.54 -8.92
N LEU A 178 2.00 10.08 -7.85
CA LEU A 178 2.36 11.39 -7.31
C LEU A 178 3.84 11.43 -6.90
N PHE A 179 4.28 10.46 -6.09
CA PHE A 179 5.67 10.41 -5.65
C PHE A 179 6.64 10.05 -6.77
N ALA A 180 6.26 9.19 -7.71
CA ALA A 180 7.08 8.90 -8.88
C ALA A 180 7.29 10.16 -9.74
N ALA A 181 6.24 10.96 -9.96
CA ALA A 181 6.34 12.25 -10.65
C ALA A 181 7.30 13.21 -9.94
N TYR A 182 7.19 13.32 -8.61
CA TYR A 182 8.18 14.06 -7.83
C TYR A 182 9.59 13.48 -7.98
N GLY A 183 9.73 12.16 -7.95
CA GLY A 183 11.00 11.48 -8.17
C GLY A 183 11.65 11.85 -9.49
N VAL A 184 10.87 11.89 -10.57
CA VAL A 184 11.36 12.26 -11.91
C VAL A 184 12.00 13.65 -11.91
N THR A 185 11.42 14.63 -11.20
CA THR A 185 11.98 15.98 -11.12
C THR A 185 13.35 16.06 -10.43
N GLN A 186 13.71 15.02 -9.69
CA GLN A 186 14.96 14.94 -8.92
C GLN A 186 16.02 14.04 -9.57
N VAL A 187 15.70 13.40 -10.70
CA VAL A 187 16.56 12.44 -11.39
C VAL A 187 17.75 13.15 -12.07
N THR A 188 18.96 12.64 -11.83
CA THR A 188 20.19 13.00 -12.54
C THR A 188 20.59 11.86 -13.49
N GLU A 189 21.57 12.07 -14.37
CA GLU A 189 22.05 11.04 -15.30
C GLU A 189 22.52 9.74 -14.58
N ARG A 190 23.13 9.87 -13.41
CA ARG A 190 23.50 8.70 -12.59
C ARG A 190 22.26 7.94 -12.11
N HIS A 191 21.22 8.64 -11.70
CA HIS A 191 19.98 8.02 -11.23
C HIS A 191 19.23 7.33 -12.36
N LYS A 192 19.30 7.85 -13.61
CA LYS A 192 18.72 7.18 -14.76
C LYS A 192 19.29 5.78 -14.98
N ARG A 193 20.60 5.60 -14.83
CA ARG A 193 21.23 4.27 -14.94
C ARG A 193 20.73 3.31 -13.87
N ILE A 194 20.61 3.78 -12.62
CA ILE A 194 20.08 2.98 -11.51
C ILE A 194 18.64 2.59 -11.80
N TYR A 195 17.84 3.52 -12.30
CA TYR A 195 16.44 3.25 -12.65
C TYR A 195 16.30 2.26 -13.81
N MET A 196 17.17 2.32 -14.82
CA MET A 196 17.19 1.31 -15.89
C MET A 196 17.48 -0.09 -15.36
N ILE A 197 18.42 -0.22 -14.42
CA ILE A 197 18.70 -1.50 -13.74
C ILE A 197 17.47 -1.96 -12.96
N TRP A 198 16.81 -1.06 -12.23
CA TRP A 198 15.58 -1.36 -11.52
C TRP A 198 14.49 -1.90 -12.46
N MET A 199 14.26 -1.23 -13.58
CA MET A 199 13.28 -1.68 -14.58
C MET A 199 13.61 -3.08 -15.11
N ALA A 200 14.89 -3.35 -15.40
CA ALA A 200 15.32 -4.68 -15.85
C ALA A 200 15.02 -5.74 -14.78
N ILE A 201 15.32 -5.46 -13.50
CA ILE A 201 15.04 -6.37 -12.38
C ILE A 201 13.53 -6.64 -12.28
N ILE A 202 12.69 -5.61 -12.34
CA ILE A 202 11.24 -5.75 -12.27
C ILE A 202 10.69 -6.56 -13.46
N CYS A 203 11.19 -6.32 -14.68
CA CYS A 203 10.78 -7.11 -15.85
C CYS A 203 11.13 -8.59 -15.67
N VAL A 204 12.35 -8.89 -15.23
CA VAL A 204 12.77 -10.28 -14.95
C VAL A 204 11.92 -10.90 -13.85
N ALA A 205 11.67 -10.17 -12.76
CA ALA A 205 10.84 -10.65 -11.65
C ALA A 205 9.40 -10.96 -12.10
N ASN A 206 8.79 -10.11 -12.93
CA ASN A 206 7.46 -10.35 -13.48
C ASN A 206 7.42 -11.60 -14.40
N ILE A 207 8.45 -11.80 -15.23
CA ILE A 207 8.55 -12.98 -16.10
C ILE A 207 8.70 -14.26 -15.25
N LEU A 208 9.60 -14.24 -14.27
CA LEU A 208 9.79 -15.37 -13.34
C LEU A 208 8.52 -15.68 -12.56
N TRP A 209 7.82 -14.65 -12.08
CA TRP A 209 6.56 -14.81 -11.37
C TRP A 209 5.47 -15.42 -12.26
N ALA A 210 5.34 -14.95 -13.50
CA ALA A 210 4.40 -15.53 -14.47
C ALA A 210 4.73 -16.99 -14.74
N TRP A 211 6.02 -17.33 -14.90
CA TRP A 211 6.47 -18.70 -15.10
C TRP A 211 6.15 -19.61 -13.90
N ILE A 212 6.44 -19.17 -12.67
CA ILE A 212 6.12 -19.90 -11.44
C ILE A 212 4.61 -20.15 -11.34
N LYS A 213 3.78 -19.15 -11.67
CA LYS A 213 2.32 -19.31 -11.68
C LYS A 213 1.82 -20.32 -12.71
N LEU A 214 2.45 -20.37 -13.88
CA LEU A 214 2.13 -21.36 -14.92
C LEU A 214 2.55 -22.77 -14.48
N ALA A 215 3.76 -22.92 -13.99
CA ALA A 215 4.28 -24.20 -13.50
C ALA A 215 3.43 -24.76 -12.38
N GLY A 216 3.01 -23.93 -11.43
CA GLY A 216 2.12 -24.32 -10.32
C GLY A 216 0.71 -24.76 -10.75
N ARG A 217 0.34 -24.52 -12.03
CA ARG A 217 -0.94 -24.94 -12.65
C ARG A 217 -0.76 -26.09 -13.67
N GLY A 218 0.44 -26.62 -13.81
CA GLY A 218 0.72 -27.67 -14.78
C GLY A 218 0.65 -27.20 -16.25
N LEU A 219 0.81 -25.90 -16.50
CA LEU A 219 0.74 -25.27 -17.83
C LEU A 219 2.12 -24.86 -18.37
N ALA A 220 3.21 -25.13 -17.63
CA ALA A 220 4.60 -24.87 -18.03
C ALA A 220 5.33 -26.15 -18.35
#